data_fddb48b7625cfbb4311e9de8a60b6447
#
_entry.id   fddb48b7625cfbb4311e9de8a60b6447
#
_cell.length_a   1.000
_cell.length_b   1.000
_cell.length_c   1.000
_cell.angle_alpha   90.00
_cell.angle_beta   90.00
_cell.angle_gamma   90.00
#
_symmetry.space_group_name_H-M   'P 1'
#
loop_
_entity.id
_entity.type
_entity.pdbx_description
1 polymer ?
#
loop_
_entity_poly.entity_id
_entity_poly.type
_entity_poly.pdbx_seq_one_letter_code
_entity_poly.pdbx_strand_id
1 'polypeptide(L)'
;MDLRKTAIVIVFVCVSACGLCWAEADSSNNAKLQKLLERFPKADANGDGVLTLSEAKAFREKQRGRQEKADRKVDAGQSRPKPTFADVKYGPHERNVLDIYQAKSDKPTPLVVYIHGGGFVGGDKKGVAPAIVDKCLQSGVSVAAINYRFLEHAALPDILRDSARAIQFLRFNCSKYNIDKKRIASYGGSAGAGTSLWLAFHDDLADPKSKDPVLRESTRLSAAGSLNGQFSYDFERWAEFIGEYPGTGENMAPKILNMYGLKDPNEVSSARGKAIRADLDMYGLLTKDDAPVFLYTAGKNTDPTDHGHYVHHPRHSIAIRDKCKQAGVECETLLRDEDPSLAGDAVNERMLKFFFKHLKVSR
;
A
#
# COMPACT_ATOMS: atom_id res chain seq x y z
N MET A 1 63.91 -42.08 -36.90
CA MET A 1 63.67 -41.58 -38.27
C MET A 1 62.25 -41.03 -38.27
N ASP A 2 61.97 -39.76 -38.45
CA ASP A 2 62.69 -38.54 -38.76
C ASP A 2 61.88 -37.36 -38.22
N LEU A 3 62.56 -36.42 -37.69
CA LEU A 3 62.07 -35.18 -37.14
C LEU A 3 61.76 -34.21 -38.27
N ARG A 4 60.56 -33.60 -38.31
CA ARG A 4 60.41 -32.29 -39.00
C ARG A 4 59.71 -31.29 -38.09
N LYS A 5 60.50 -30.35 -37.67
CA LYS A 5 60.12 -29.10 -37.00
C LYS A 5 59.26 -28.25 -37.96
N THR A 6 58.13 -27.77 -37.49
CA THR A 6 57.43 -26.67 -38.14
C THR A 6 57.29 -25.54 -37.13
N ALA A 7 57.95 -24.44 -37.44
CA ALA A 7 57.96 -23.22 -36.66
C ALA A 7 56.58 -22.52 -36.77
N ILE A 8 55.98 -22.21 -35.65
CA ILE A 8 54.79 -21.36 -35.60
C ILE A 8 55.30 -19.92 -35.42
N VAL A 9 55.06 -19.12 -36.43
CA VAL A 9 55.28 -17.67 -36.40
C VAL A 9 54.10 -17.07 -35.63
N ILE A 10 54.39 -16.53 -34.44
CA ILE A 10 53.43 -15.74 -33.66
C ILE A 10 53.40 -14.33 -34.23
N VAL A 11 52.34 -14.02 -34.96
CA VAL A 11 52.04 -12.62 -35.37
C VAL A 11 51.37 -11.93 -34.18
N PHE A 12 52.12 -11.04 -33.53
CA PHE A 12 51.51 -10.11 -32.57
C PHE A 12 50.66 -9.08 -33.36
N VAL A 13 49.33 -9.29 -33.32
CA VAL A 13 48.40 -8.24 -33.67
C VAL A 13 48.19 -7.37 -32.47
N CYS A 14 48.76 -6.19 -32.47
CA CYS A 14 48.41 -5.12 -31.55
C CYS A 14 46.95 -4.69 -31.83
N VAL A 15 46.01 -5.23 -31.09
CA VAL A 15 44.65 -4.67 -31.00
C VAL A 15 44.74 -3.49 -30.07
N SER A 16 44.78 -2.28 -30.68
CA SER A 16 44.54 -1.04 -29.97
C SER A 16 43.17 -1.13 -29.29
N ALA A 17 43.17 -1.34 -27.99
CA ALA A 17 41.98 -1.24 -27.19
C ALA A 17 41.48 0.22 -27.21
N CYS A 18 40.64 0.56 -28.18
CA CYS A 18 39.81 1.74 -28.11
C CYS A 18 38.80 1.47 -26.98
N GLY A 19 39.10 1.95 -25.77
CA GLY A 19 38.21 1.88 -24.63
C GLY A 19 36.99 2.70 -24.94
N LEU A 20 35.91 2.03 -25.35
CA LEU A 20 34.57 2.52 -25.23
C LEU A 20 34.28 2.57 -23.73
N CYS A 21 34.62 3.71 -23.11
CA CYS A 21 34.17 4.10 -21.80
C CYS A 21 32.64 4.18 -21.88
N TRP A 22 31.95 3.15 -21.41
CA TRP A 22 30.54 3.25 -21.12
C TRP A 22 30.44 4.24 -19.98
N ALA A 23 30.01 5.48 -20.27
CA ALA A 23 29.75 6.44 -19.22
C ALA A 23 28.69 5.85 -18.29
N GLU A 24 29.06 5.63 -17.03
CA GLU A 24 28.08 5.22 -16.02
C GLU A 24 26.98 6.29 -15.96
N ALA A 25 25.74 5.85 -15.77
CA ALA A 25 24.62 6.77 -15.66
C ALA A 25 24.79 7.61 -14.39
N ASP A 26 24.82 8.93 -14.55
CA ASP A 26 24.89 9.92 -13.48
C ASP A 26 23.87 11.05 -13.71
N SER A 27 23.82 12.07 -12.83
CA SER A 27 22.84 13.15 -12.92
C SER A 27 23.03 14.07 -14.12
N SER A 28 24.16 14.03 -14.83
CA SER A 28 24.39 14.80 -16.05
C SER A 28 23.72 14.17 -17.28
N ASN A 29 23.52 12.85 -17.27
CA ASN A 29 22.94 12.08 -18.38
C ASN A 29 21.68 11.28 -18.01
N ASN A 30 21.23 11.35 -16.74
CA ASN A 30 20.07 10.63 -16.22
C ASN A 30 19.14 11.54 -15.42
N ALA A 31 17.98 11.87 -16.01
CA ALA A 31 17.00 12.78 -15.41
C ALA A 31 16.48 12.34 -14.02
N LYS A 32 16.48 11.02 -13.71
CA LYS A 32 16.07 10.53 -12.38
C LYS A 32 17.13 10.84 -11.32
N LEU A 33 18.39 10.73 -11.67
CA LEU A 33 19.51 11.08 -10.78
C LEU A 33 19.61 12.59 -10.60
N GLN A 34 19.37 13.38 -11.64
CA GLN A 34 19.31 14.83 -11.57
C GLN A 34 18.21 15.28 -10.58
N LYS A 35 16.99 14.80 -10.71
CA LYS A 35 15.89 15.09 -9.77
C LYS A 35 16.18 14.62 -8.35
N LEU A 36 16.90 13.50 -8.20
CA LEU A 36 17.30 13.02 -6.88
C LEU A 36 18.32 13.95 -6.24
N LEU A 37 19.29 14.46 -7.02
CA LEU A 37 20.27 15.44 -6.58
C LEU A 37 19.61 16.77 -6.17
N GLU A 38 18.70 17.29 -7.00
CA GLU A 38 17.93 18.52 -6.70
C GLU A 38 17.14 18.40 -5.39
N ARG A 39 16.48 17.26 -5.19
CA ARG A 39 15.68 17.01 -3.99
C ARG A 39 16.51 16.71 -2.75
N PHE A 40 17.64 16.08 -2.93
CA PHE A 40 18.55 15.66 -1.87
C PHE A 40 20.01 15.97 -2.22
N PRO A 41 20.46 17.23 -2.13
CA PRO A 41 21.84 17.59 -2.45
C PRO A 41 22.88 16.79 -1.65
N LYS A 42 22.52 16.32 -0.46
CA LYS A 42 23.38 15.45 0.39
C LYS A 42 23.51 14.01 -0.14
N ALA A 43 22.86 13.66 -1.22
CA ALA A 43 23.06 12.38 -1.91
C ALA A 43 24.37 12.35 -2.70
N ASP A 44 24.79 13.50 -3.19
CA ASP A 44 26.14 13.74 -3.72
C ASP A 44 27.12 13.74 -2.53
N ALA A 45 27.81 12.62 -2.36
CA ALA A 45 28.65 12.39 -1.19
C ALA A 45 30.03 13.04 -1.28
N ASN A 46 30.53 13.22 -2.52
CA ASN A 46 31.85 13.82 -2.79
C ASN A 46 31.76 15.34 -3.05
N GLY A 47 30.52 15.87 -3.28
CA GLY A 47 30.27 17.30 -3.46
C GLY A 47 30.69 17.85 -4.81
N ASP A 48 30.84 17.02 -5.84
CA ASP A 48 31.28 17.42 -7.18
C ASP A 48 30.15 17.97 -8.06
N GLY A 49 28.92 17.99 -7.57
CA GLY A 49 27.71 18.45 -8.26
C GLY A 49 27.10 17.41 -9.22
N VAL A 50 27.64 16.20 -9.26
CA VAL A 50 27.16 15.09 -10.09
C VAL A 50 26.78 13.88 -9.23
N LEU A 51 25.53 13.46 -9.26
CA LEU A 51 25.08 12.30 -8.51
C LEU A 51 25.23 11.02 -9.35
N THR A 52 26.13 10.15 -8.96
CA THR A 52 26.33 8.84 -9.57
C THR A 52 25.29 7.82 -9.08
N LEU A 53 25.09 6.72 -9.83
CA LEU A 53 24.24 5.60 -9.39
C LEU A 53 24.73 4.99 -8.07
N SER A 54 26.05 4.92 -7.87
CA SER A 54 26.67 4.42 -6.65
C SER A 54 26.33 5.27 -5.44
N GLU A 55 26.45 6.59 -5.54
CA GLU A 55 26.08 7.53 -4.48
C GLU A 55 24.58 7.52 -4.18
N ALA A 56 23.75 7.50 -5.23
CA ALA A 56 22.31 7.41 -5.09
C ALA A 56 21.90 6.12 -4.34
N LYS A 57 22.56 5.00 -4.62
CA LYS A 57 22.35 3.72 -3.93
C LYS A 57 22.80 3.80 -2.46
N ALA A 58 24.00 4.29 -2.21
CA ALA A 58 24.55 4.47 -0.87
C ALA A 58 23.69 5.44 -0.02
N PHE A 59 23.19 6.52 -0.62
CA PHE A 59 22.29 7.46 0.04
C PHE A 59 20.96 6.78 0.44
N ARG A 60 20.36 5.99 -0.45
CA ARG A 60 19.13 5.23 -0.16
C ARG A 60 19.34 4.20 0.95
N GLU A 61 20.46 3.48 0.93
CA GLU A 61 20.83 2.52 1.98
C GLU A 61 21.03 3.21 3.33
N LYS A 62 21.69 4.38 3.34
CA LYS A 62 21.87 5.21 4.54
C LYS A 62 20.53 5.76 5.08
N GLN A 63 19.62 6.18 4.21
CA GLN A 63 18.26 6.62 4.60
C GLN A 63 17.45 5.46 5.15
N ARG A 64 17.50 4.30 4.50
CA ARG A 64 16.86 3.07 4.99
C ARG A 64 17.41 2.64 6.35
N GLY A 65 18.73 2.66 6.54
CA GLY A 65 19.36 2.37 7.82
C GLY A 65 19.03 3.40 8.92
N ARG A 66 18.78 4.67 8.56
CA ARG A 66 18.27 5.69 9.49
C ARG A 66 16.82 5.44 9.87
N GLN A 67 15.99 5.07 8.90
CA GLN A 67 14.60 4.70 9.16
C GLN A 67 14.53 3.45 10.04
N GLU A 68 15.29 2.40 9.72
CA GLU A 68 15.39 1.19 10.54
C GLU A 68 15.90 1.47 11.97
N LYS A 69 16.83 2.45 12.13
CA LYS A 69 17.29 2.88 13.47
C LYS A 69 16.26 3.75 14.20
N ALA A 70 15.50 4.58 13.47
CA ALA A 70 14.39 5.35 14.04
C ALA A 70 13.27 4.41 14.48
N ASP A 71 12.93 3.43 13.65
CA ASP A 71 11.95 2.39 13.95
C ASP A 71 12.40 1.53 15.14
N ARG A 72 13.70 1.17 15.23
CA ARG A 72 14.29 0.50 16.40
C ARG A 72 14.29 1.37 17.68
N LYS A 73 14.40 2.69 17.56
CA LYS A 73 14.36 3.61 18.72
C LYS A 73 12.93 3.76 19.25
N VAL A 74 11.94 3.72 18.37
CA VAL A 74 10.51 3.66 18.74
C VAL A 74 10.19 2.29 19.37
N ASP A 75 10.78 1.20 18.87
CA ASP A 75 10.64 -0.16 19.42
C ASP A 75 11.38 -0.36 20.77
N ALA A 76 12.36 0.47 21.13
CA ALA A 76 13.13 0.31 22.37
C ALA A 76 12.34 0.63 23.65
N GLY A 77 11.12 1.18 23.55
CA GLY A 77 10.22 1.49 24.67
C GLY A 77 9.02 0.57 24.82
N GLN A 78 8.61 -0.15 23.78
CA GLN A 78 7.52 -1.13 23.81
C GLN A 78 7.93 -2.38 23.03
N SER A 79 7.99 -3.53 23.71
CA SER A 79 8.22 -4.81 23.03
C SER A 79 7.06 -5.05 22.05
N ARG A 80 7.38 -5.13 20.75
CA ARG A 80 6.38 -5.43 19.72
C ARG A 80 5.69 -6.77 20.06
N PRO A 81 4.36 -6.84 20.13
CA PRO A 81 3.66 -8.09 20.32
C PRO A 81 4.10 -9.11 19.24
N LYS A 82 4.37 -10.32 19.66
CA LYS A 82 4.65 -11.41 18.73
C LYS A 82 3.32 -11.96 18.19
N PRO A 83 3.20 -12.20 16.88
CA PRO A 83 2.01 -12.84 16.35
C PRO A 83 1.85 -14.26 16.94
N THR A 84 0.60 -14.65 17.22
CA THR A 84 0.26 -16.01 17.63
C THR A 84 0.51 -16.99 16.48
N PHE A 85 0.22 -16.54 15.26
CA PHE A 85 0.50 -17.27 14.02
C PHE A 85 1.22 -16.32 13.05
N ALA A 86 2.46 -16.66 12.70
CA ALA A 86 3.28 -15.88 11.79
C ALA A 86 3.31 -16.51 10.39
N ASP A 87 3.44 -15.68 9.36
CA ASP A 87 3.66 -16.07 7.96
C ASP A 87 2.66 -17.12 7.43
N VAL A 88 1.40 -17.01 7.88
CA VAL A 88 0.31 -17.89 7.43
C VAL A 88 0.00 -17.62 5.97
N LYS A 89 0.16 -18.61 5.10
CA LYS A 89 -0.17 -18.51 3.68
C LYS A 89 -1.68 -18.47 3.46
N TYR A 90 -2.17 -17.45 2.74
CA TYR A 90 -3.58 -17.29 2.37
C TYR A 90 -3.83 -17.41 0.86
N GLY A 91 -2.77 -17.45 0.05
CA GLY A 91 -2.82 -17.56 -1.41
C GLY A 91 -1.55 -18.17 -2.00
N PRO A 92 -1.48 -18.31 -3.32
CA PRO A 92 -0.40 -19.05 -3.99
C PRO A 92 0.92 -18.27 -4.09
N HIS A 93 0.88 -16.93 -4.08
CA HIS A 93 2.08 -16.11 -4.22
C HIS A 93 2.86 -16.03 -2.89
N GLU A 94 4.17 -15.87 -2.95
CA GLU A 94 5.03 -15.77 -1.75
C GLU A 94 4.63 -14.64 -0.80
N ARG A 95 4.14 -13.51 -1.37
CA ARG A 95 3.62 -12.39 -0.59
C ARG A 95 2.20 -12.58 -0.07
N ASN A 96 1.48 -13.62 -0.46
CA ASN A 96 0.16 -13.93 0.08
C ASN A 96 0.29 -14.58 1.46
N VAL A 97 0.86 -13.85 2.41
CA VAL A 97 1.08 -14.26 3.81
C VAL A 97 0.54 -13.21 4.77
N LEU A 98 0.11 -13.67 5.94
CA LEU A 98 -0.39 -12.80 7.01
C LEU A 98 0.10 -13.27 8.39
N ASP A 99 0.11 -12.34 9.34
CA ASP A 99 0.33 -12.61 10.75
C ASP A 99 -1.00 -12.44 11.51
N ILE A 100 -1.24 -13.28 12.51
CA ILE A 100 -2.42 -13.19 13.38
C ILE A 100 -1.96 -13.01 14.82
N TYR A 101 -2.46 -11.98 15.47
CA TYR A 101 -2.36 -11.71 16.89
C TYR A 101 -3.71 -12.05 17.51
N GLN A 102 -3.78 -13.20 18.17
CA GLN A 102 -5.05 -13.74 18.69
C GLN A 102 -5.32 -13.19 20.09
N ALA A 103 -6.51 -12.61 20.28
CA ALA A 103 -6.98 -12.24 21.61
C ALA A 103 -7.36 -13.49 22.41
N LYS A 104 -7.05 -13.47 23.73
CA LYS A 104 -7.40 -14.57 24.64
C LYS A 104 -8.91 -14.55 24.91
N SER A 105 -9.60 -15.59 24.47
CA SER A 105 -11.07 -15.73 24.68
C SER A 105 -11.51 -17.16 24.42
N ASP A 106 -12.47 -17.63 25.22
CA ASP A 106 -13.16 -18.92 24.99
C ASP A 106 -14.25 -18.82 23.92
N LYS A 107 -14.55 -17.60 23.46
CA LYS A 107 -15.53 -17.33 22.39
C LYS A 107 -14.84 -16.72 21.19
N PRO A 108 -15.39 -16.92 19.97
CA PRO A 108 -14.87 -16.29 18.77
C PRO A 108 -14.77 -14.76 18.92
N THR A 109 -13.59 -14.19 18.61
CA THR A 109 -13.27 -12.78 18.79
C THR A 109 -13.52 -11.98 17.52
N PRO A 110 -13.93 -10.71 17.62
CA PRO A 110 -13.87 -9.79 16.49
C PRO A 110 -12.44 -9.68 15.93
N LEU A 111 -12.33 -9.26 14.68
CA LEU A 111 -11.05 -9.13 13.99
C LEU A 111 -10.88 -7.73 13.39
N VAL A 112 -9.68 -7.15 13.56
CA VAL A 112 -9.22 -5.98 12.82
C VAL A 112 -8.10 -6.40 11.88
N VAL A 113 -8.21 -6.08 10.59
CA VAL A 113 -7.22 -6.44 9.56
C VAL A 113 -6.43 -5.19 9.16
N TYR A 114 -5.13 -5.21 9.37
CA TYR A 114 -4.20 -4.18 8.91
C TYR A 114 -3.69 -4.47 7.51
N ILE A 115 -3.77 -3.47 6.63
CA ILE A 115 -3.29 -3.49 5.25
C ILE A 115 -2.23 -2.40 5.11
N HIS A 116 -0.99 -2.79 4.81
CA HIS A 116 0.12 -1.84 4.76
C HIS A 116 0.03 -0.89 3.56
N GLY A 117 0.61 0.30 3.70
CA GLY A 117 0.82 1.26 2.61
C GLY A 117 2.04 0.92 1.75
N GLY A 118 2.53 1.93 1.01
CA GLY A 118 3.74 1.81 0.19
C GLY A 118 3.48 1.85 -1.31
N GLY A 119 2.36 2.44 -1.75
CA GLY A 119 2.06 2.70 -3.17
C GLY A 119 1.99 1.45 -4.04
N PHE A 120 1.73 0.28 -3.45
CA PHE A 120 1.74 -1.03 -4.12
C PHE A 120 3.11 -1.45 -4.67
N VAL A 121 4.19 -0.80 -4.25
CA VAL A 121 5.58 -1.11 -4.67
C VAL A 121 6.50 -1.43 -3.48
N GLY A 122 5.98 -1.37 -2.27
CA GLY A 122 6.72 -1.62 -1.04
C GLY A 122 5.80 -1.77 0.16
N GLY A 123 6.38 -2.00 1.33
CA GLY A 123 5.67 -2.19 2.58
C GLY A 123 5.63 -3.65 3.05
N ASP A 124 5.23 -3.82 4.30
CA ASP A 124 5.16 -5.15 4.93
C ASP A 124 4.13 -5.18 6.06
N LYS A 125 3.54 -6.35 6.31
CA LYS A 125 2.62 -6.63 7.42
C LYS A 125 3.20 -6.28 8.79
N LYS A 126 4.53 -6.31 8.92
CA LYS A 126 5.25 -5.87 10.13
C LYS A 126 5.08 -4.37 10.43
N GLY A 127 4.53 -3.58 9.50
CA GLY A 127 4.19 -2.17 9.71
C GLY A 127 2.98 -1.94 10.59
N VAL A 128 2.28 -2.97 11.05
CA VAL A 128 1.18 -2.81 12.03
C VAL A 128 1.70 -2.16 13.31
N ALA A 129 1.02 -1.09 13.77
CA ALA A 129 1.45 -0.36 14.96
C ALA A 129 1.27 -1.22 16.23
N PRO A 130 2.32 -1.41 17.06
CA PRO A 130 2.25 -2.19 18.28
C PRO A 130 1.13 -1.73 19.22
N ALA A 131 0.96 -0.42 19.41
CA ALA A 131 -0.08 0.16 20.25
C ALA A 131 -1.50 -0.21 19.81
N ILE A 132 -1.75 -0.33 18.49
CA ILE A 132 -3.05 -0.78 17.96
C ILE A 132 -3.25 -2.26 18.28
N VAL A 133 -2.22 -3.10 18.08
CA VAL A 133 -2.30 -4.53 18.41
C VAL A 133 -2.59 -4.71 19.89
N ASP A 134 -1.82 -4.05 20.78
CA ASP A 134 -1.99 -4.17 22.23
C ASP A 134 -3.41 -3.73 22.67
N LYS A 135 -3.89 -2.60 22.16
CA LYS A 135 -5.21 -2.07 22.51
C LYS A 135 -6.36 -2.98 22.01
N CYS A 136 -6.23 -3.55 20.81
CA CYS A 136 -7.15 -4.55 20.30
C CYS A 136 -7.17 -5.80 21.18
N LEU A 137 -6.01 -6.39 21.48
CA LEU A 137 -5.90 -7.60 22.30
C LEU A 137 -6.46 -7.40 23.72
N GLN A 138 -6.16 -6.26 24.36
CA GLN A 138 -6.71 -5.88 25.67
C GLN A 138 -8.24 -5.74 25.63
N SER A 139 -8.80 -5.39 24.48
CA SER A 139 -10.26 -5.25 24.27
C SER A 139 -10.92 -6.54 23.77
N GLY A 140 -10.21 -7.68 23.76
CA GLY A 140 -10.73 -8.95 23.27
C GLY A 140 -10.94 -9.01 21.75
N VAL A 141 -10.21 -8.19 21.00
CA VAL A 141 -10.23 -8.12 19.54
C VAL A 141 -8.94 -8.68 18.98
N SER A 142 -9.02 -9.65 18.09
CA SER A 142 -7.85 -10.17 17.38
C SER A 142 -7.42 -9.22 16.28
N VAL A 143 -6.13 -9.30 15.87
CA VAL A 143 -5.59 -8.50 14.77
C VAL A 143 -4.96 -9.43 13.73
N ALA A 144 -5.19 -9.16 12.46
CA ALA A 144 -4.42 -9.75 11.37
C ALA A 144 -3.68 -8.65 10.60
N ALA A 145 -2.45 -8.91 10.18
CA ALA A 145 -1.68 -8.01 9.35
C ALA A 145 -1.30 -8.75 8.06
N ILE A 146 -1.63 -8.20 6.90
CA ILE A 146 -1.49 -8.90 5.62
C ILE A 146 -0.40 -8.30 4.74
N ASN A 147 0.29 -9.14 3.99
CA ASN A 147 1.05 -8.78 2.80
C ASN A 147 0.22 -9.10 1.56
N TYR A 148 0.47 -8.40 0.48
CA TYR A 148 -0.16 -8.57 -0.85
C TYR A 148 0.91 -8.41 -1.95
N ARG A 149 0.62 -8.84 -3.18
CA ARG A 149 1.53 -8.66 -4.34
C ARG A 149 1.80 -7.18 -4.60
N PHE A 150 2.96 -6.88 -5.19
CA PHE A 150 3.30 -5.54 -5.66
C PHE A 150 3.06 -5.39 -7.17
N LEU A 151 3.12 -4.15 -7.67
CA LEU A 151 2.96 -3.84 -9.09
C LEU A 151 4.01 -4.49 -10.02
N GLU A 152 5.12 -4.97 -9.48
CA GLU A 152 6.08 -5.80 -10.20
C GLU A 152 5.58 -7.23 -10.46
N HIS A 153 4.56 -7.69 -9.69
CA HIS A 153 4.02 -9.04 -9.77
C HIS A 153 2.63 -9.09 -10.42
N ALA A 154 1.82 -8.03 -10.29
CA ALA A 154 0.43 -8.02 -10.74
C ALA A 154 -0.10 -6.59 -10.95
N ALA A 155 -1.16 -6.46 -11.75
CA ALA A 155 -1.92 -5.21 -11.86
C ALA A 155 -2.73 -4.92 -10.58
N LEU A 156 -3.10 -3.66 -10.38
CA LEU A 156 -3.80 -3.21 -9.18
C LEU A 156 -5.10 -3.96 -8.89
N PRO A 157 -5.98 -4.26 -9.87
CA PRO A 157 -7.18 -5.07 -9.60
C PRO A 157 -6.86 -6.40 -8.92
N ASP A 158 -5.80 -7.09 -9.35
CA ASP A 158 -5.40 -8.36 -8.77
C ASP A 158 -4.77 -8.21 -7.39
N ILE A 159 -4.05 -7.09 -7.15
CA ILE A 159 -3.47 -6.76 -5.84
C ILE A 159 -4.58 -6.51 -4.81
N LEU A 160 -5.65 -5.80 -5.19
CA LEU A 160 -6.81 -5.58 -4.32
C LEU A 160 -7.53 -6.91 -4.03
N ARG A 161 -7.63 -7.79 -5.02
CA ARG A 161 -8.19 -9.15 -4.84
C ARG A 161 -7.34 -10.04 -3.94
N ASP A 162 -6.03 -9.82 -3.83
CA ASP A 162 -5.22 -10.50 -2.80
C ASP A 162 -5.72 -10.13 -1.39
N SER A 163 -6.00 -8.86 -1.16
CA SER A 163 -6.52 -8.39 0.13
C SER A 163 -7.93 -8.92 0.41
N ALA A 164 -8.80 -8.97 -0.62
CA ALA A 164 -10.11 -9.60 -0.54
C ALA A 164 -9.99 -11.09 -0.18
N ARG A 165 -9.09 -11.81 -0.86
CA ARG A 165 -8.81 -13.21 -0.55
C ARG A 165 -8.30 -13.42 0.88
N ALA A 166 -7.51 -12.50 1.43
CA ALA A 166 -7.09 -12.58 2.83
C ALA A 166 -8.29 -12.51 3.80
N ILE A 167 -9.27 -11.63 3.54
CA ILE A 167 -10.53 -11.58 4.31
C ILE A 167 -11.29 -12.89 4.19
N GLN A 168 -11.46 -13.41 2.98
CA GLN A 168 -12.13 -14.69 2.72
C GLN A 168 -11.42 -15.86 3.42
N PHE A 169 -10.07 -15.90 3.38
CA PHE A 169 -9.26 -16.91 4.05
C PHE A 169 -9.44 -16.89 5.57
N LEU A 170 -9.48 -15.71 6.18
CA LEU A 170 -9.70 -15.53 7.62
C LEU A 170 -11.11 -15.99 8.01
N ARG A 171 -12.13 -15.76 7.17
CA ARG A 171 -13.49 -16.25 7.37
C ARG A 171 -13.59 -17.77 7.24
N PHE A 172 -12.98 -18.32 6.20
CA PHE A 172 -12.95 -19.77 5.97
C PHE A 172 -12.28 -20.52 7.13
N ASN A 173 -11.23 -19.96 7.69
CA ASN A 173 -10.48 -20.54 8.80
C ASN A 173 -10.88 -19.98 10.18
N CYS A 174 -12.06 -19.39 10.31
CA CYS A 174 -12.49 -18.67 11.51
C CYS A 174 -12.45 -19.57 12.78
N SER A 175 -12.84 -20.83 12.70
CA SER A 175 -12.76 -21.77 13.82
C SER A 175 -11.33 -22.05 14.26
N LYS A 176 -10.39 -22.17 13.31
CA LYS A 176 -8.96 -22.42 13.59
C LYS A 176 -8.31 -21.27 14.36
N TYR A 177 -8.72 -20.04 14.05
CA TYR A 177 -8.13 -18.82 14.60
C TYR A 177 -9.03 -18.15 15.65
N ASN A 178 -10.08 -18.81 16.09
CA ASN A 178 -11.07 -18.31 17.07
C ASN A 178 -11.60 -16.90 16.70
N ILE A 179 -11.95 -16.70 15.42
CA ILE A 179 -12.44 -15.44 14.85
C ILE A 179 -13.96 -15.51 14.69
N ASP A 180 -14.66 -14.44 15.07
CA ASP A 180 -16.04 -14.24 14.66
C ASP A 180 -16.10 -13.71 13.24
N LYS A 181 -16.43 -14.58 12.29
CA LYS A 181 -16.46 -14.24 10.88
C LYS A 181 -17.48 -13.16 10.48
N LYS A 182 -18.40 -12.79 11.38
CA LYS A 182 -19.38 -11.72 11.16
C LYS A 182 -18.89 -10.35 11.62
N ARG A 183 -17.78 -10.29 12.37
CA ARG A 183 -17.26 -9.08 12.99
C ARG A 183 -15.83 -8.81 12.56
N ILE A 184 -15.65 -8.39 11.30
CA ILE A 184 -14.35 -8.09 10.71
C ILE A 184 -14.34 -6.64 10.23
N ALA A 185 -13.34 -5.86 10.70
CA ALA A 185 -13.03 -4.53 10.19
C ALA A 185 -11.65 -4.53 9.52
N SER A 186 -11.40 -3.58 8.62
CA SER A 186 -10.06 -3.39 8.04
C SER A 186 -9.60 -1.94 8.17
N TYR A 187 -8.29 -1.70 8.16
CA TYR A 187 -7.71 -0.37 8.04
C TYR A 187 -6.33 -0.42 7.41
N GLY A 188 -5.90 0.73 6.93
CA GLY A 188 -4.55 0.89 6.43
C GLY A 188 -4.12 2.33 6.27
N GLY A 189 -2.88 2.53 5.83
CA GLY A 189 -2.33 3.84 5.47
C GLY A 189 -2.09 3.94 3.97
N SER A 190 -2.33 5.11 3.35
CA SER A 190 -2.05 5.35 1.92
C SER A 190 -2.66 4.27 1.01
N ALA A 191 -1.87 3.51 0.27
CA ALA A 191 -2.35 2.39 -0.57
C ALA A 191 -3.20 1.38 0.21
N GLY A 192 -2.81 1.03 1.45
CA GLY A 192 -3.61 0.15 2.32
C GLY A 192 -4.93 0.79 2.77
N ALA A 193 -4.97 2.11 2.91
CA ALA A 193 -6.18 2.85 3.24
C ALA A 193 -7.19 2.81 2.07
N GLY A 194 -6.73 3.07 0.84
CA GLY A 194 -7.57 2.95 -0.35
C GLY A 194 -8.04 1.50 -0.57
N THR A 195 -7.16 0.50 -0.30
CA THR A 195 -7.56 -0.92 -0.34
C THR A 195 -8.66 -1.22 0.68
N SER A 196 -8.58 -0.64 1.89
CA SER A 196 -9.61 -0.80 2.91
C SER A 196 -10.94 -0.18 2.49
N LEU A 197 -10.93 0.99 1.85
CA LEU A 197 -12.13 1.61 1.26
C LEU A 197 -12.69 0.78 0.09
N TRP A 198 -11.83 0.24 -0.76
CA TRP A 198 -12.26 -0.63 -1.85
C TRP A 198 -12.97 -1.88 -1.31
N LEU A 199 -12.43 -2.53 -0.27
CA LEU A 199 -13.10 -3.67 0.39
C LEU A 199 -14.42 -3.27 1.05
N ALA A 200 -14.55 -2.02 1.51
CA ALA A 200 -15.77 -1.54 2.16
C ALA A 200 -16.91 -1.26 1.16
N PHE A 201 -16.56 -0.78 -0.04
CA PHE A 201 -17.54 -0.27 -1.03
C PHE A 201 -17.70 -1.17 -2.25
N HIS A 202 -16.81 -2.14 -2.46
CA HIS A 202 -16.98 -3.12 -3.52
C HIS A 202 -18.07 -4.13 -3.16
N ASP A 203 -18.84 -4.55 -4.16
CA ASP A 203 -19.79 -5.66 -3.99
C ASP A 203 -19.11 -6.90 -3.43
N ASP A 204 -19.87 -7.74 -2.77
CA ASP A 204 -19.35 -8.98 -2.20
C ASP A 204 -18.73 -9.88 -3.28
N LEU A 205 -17.44 -10.20 -3.14
CA LEU A 205 -16.70 -11.04 -4.06
C LEU A 205 -16.87 -12.54 -3.78
N ALA A 206 -17.81 -12.95 -2.93
CA ALA A 206 -18.10 -14.34 -2.71
C ALA A 206 -18.57 -15.01 -4.01
N ASP A 207 -17.89 -16.10 -4.41
CA ASP A 207 -18.31 -16.96 -5.51
C ASP A 207 -18.77 -18.33 -4.96
N PRO A 208 -20.07 -18.53 -4.73
CA PRO A 208 -20.59 -19.79 -4.19
C PRO A 208 -20.29 -21.01 -5.07
N LYS A 209 -19.97 -20.81 -6.34
CA LYS A 209 -19.68 -21.88 -7.30
C LYS A 209 -18.19 -22.16 -7.46
N SER A 210 -17.32 -21.37 -6.80
CA SER A 210 -15.89 -21.56 -6.90
C SER A 210 -15.45 -22.95 -6.42
N LYS A 211 -14.49 -23.53 -7.13
CA LYS A 211 -13.82 -24.79 -6.69
C LYS A 211 -12.94 -24.55 -5.46
N ASP A 212 -12.42 -23.32 -5.29
CA ASP A 212 -11.69 -22.92 -4.10
C ASP A 212 -12.68 -22.53 -2.99
N PRO A 213 -12.76 -23.29 -1.87
CA PRO A 213 -13.72 -23.00 -0.81
C PRO A 213 -13.49 -21.66 -0.13
N VAL A 214 -12.26 -21.11 -0.18
CA VAL A 214 -11.92 -19.78 0.35
C VAL A 214 -12.70 -18.71 -0.40
N LEU A 215 -12.79 -18.80 -1.72
CA LEU A 215 -13.49 -17.80 -2.55
C LEU A 215 -15.02 -17.84 -2.39
N ARG A 216 -15.58 -18.85 -1.68
CA ARG A 216 -17.02 -18.88 -1.35
C ARG A 216 -17.38 -17.99 -0.17
N GLU A 217 -16.41 -17.59 0.64
CA GLU A 217 -16.63 -16.71 1.79
C GLU A 217 -16.79 -15.26 1.33
N SER A 218 -17.58 -14.49 2.08
CA SER A 218 -17.83 -13.07 1.85
C SER A 218 -16.59 -12.20 2.04
N THR A 219 -16.51 -11.08 1.30
CA THR A 219 -15.52 -10.01 1.51
C THR A 219 -16.06 -8.83 2.31
N ARG A 220 -17.37 -8.78 2.60
CA ARG A 220 -18.03 -7.65 3.28
C ARG A 220 -17.44 -7.40 4.66
N LEU A 221 -17.31 -6.14 5.03
CA LEU A 221 -16.74 -5.69 6.30
C LEU A 221 -17.82 -5.14 7.25
N SER A 222 -17.52 -5.14 8.55
CA SER A 222 -18.33 -4.45 9.57
C SER A 222 -18.00 -2.97 9.68
N ALA A 223 -16.76 -2.58 9.35
CA ALA A 223 -16.28 -1.20 9.28
C ALA A 223 -14.95 -1.14 8.52
N ALA A 224 -14.58 0.02 8.00
CA ALA A 224 -13.27 0.24 7.41
C ALA A 224 -12.63 1.56 7.87
N GLY A 225 -11.29 1.60 7.87
CA GLY A 225 -10.51 2.78 8.25
C GLY A 225 -9.51 3.17 7.17
N SER A 226 -9.49 4.45 6.84
CA SER A 226 -8.61 5.03 5.83
C SER A 226 -7.75 6.14 6.45
N LEU A 227 -6.44 5.89 6.54
CA LEU A 227 -5.47 6.86 7.05
C LEU A 227 -4.66 7.42 5.87
N ASN A 228 -4.91 8.67 5.49
CA ASN A 228 -4.33 9.32 4.31
C ASN A 228 -4.56 8.52 3.00
N GLY A 229 -5.76 7.96 2.82
CA GLY A 229 -6.11 7.16 1.65
C GLY A 229 -6.60 7.99 0.48
N GLN A 230 -6.77 7.33 -0.65
CA GLN A 230 -7.31 7.87 -1.89
C GLN A 230 -8.80 7.54 -1.99
N PHE A 231 -9.59 8.42 -2.60
CA PHE A 231 -11.03 8.23 -2.80
C PHE A 231 -11.34 7.32 -4.01
N SER A 232 -10.41 7.17 -4.91
CA SER A 232 -10.52 6.40 -6.14
C SER A 232 -9.15 6.04 -6.66
N TYR A 233 -9.04 4.94 -7.38
CA TYR A 233 -7.91 4.60 -8.25
C TYR A 233 -8.24 4.75 -9.74
N ASP A 234 -9.42 5.32 -10.05
CA ASP A 234 -9.67 5.98 -11.34
C ASP A 234 -9.01 7.35 -11.34
N PHE A 235 -7.77 7.43 -11.83
CA PHE A 235 -6.96 8.65 -11.77
C PHE A 235 -7.52 9.80 -12.63
N GLU A 236 -8.38 9.52 -13.60
CA GLU A 236 -9.04 10.59 -14.38
C GLU A 236 -10.00 11.43 -13.53
N ARG A 237 -10.50 10.85 -12.42
CA ARG A 237 -11.38 11.56 -11.49
C ARG A 237 -10.65 12.49 -10.52
N TRP A 238 -9.34 12.32 -10.36
CA TRP A 238 -8.61 13.05 -9.33
C TRP A 238 -8.65 14.57 -9.57
N ALA A 239 -8.52 15.02 -10.81
CA ALA A 239 -8.56 16.44 -11.15
C ALA A 239 -9.91 17.10 -10.79
N GLU A 240 -11.02 16.36 -10.84
CA GLU A 240 -12.35 16.84 -10.48
C GLU A 240 -12.44 17.24 -9.00
N PHE A 241 -11.80 16.51 -8.11
CA PHE A 241 -11.91 16.70 -6.65
C PHE A 241 -10.69 17.38 -6.04
N ILE A 242 -9.50 17.06 -6.52
CA ILE A 242 -8.23 17.49 -5.92
C ILE A 242 -7.73 18.79 -6.59
N GLY A 243 -8.01 18.97 -7.86
CA GLY A 243 -7.43 20.00 -8.72
C GLY A 243 -6.37 19.43 -9.64
N GLU A 244 -5.68 20.30 -10.38
CA GLU A 244 -4.66 19.87 -11.32
C GLU A 244 -3.43 19.26 -10.61
N TYR A 245 -2.81 18.30 -11.28
CA TYR A 245 -1.60 17.67 -10.77
C TYR A 245 -0.42 18.67 -10.79
N PRO A 246 0.23 18.96 -9.65
CA PRO A 246 1.27 19.98 -9.56
C PRO A 246 2.63 19.54 -10.13
N GLY A 247 2.74 18.31 -10.64
CA GLY A 247 3.99 17.76 -11.13
C GLY A 247 4.38 18.35 -12.48
N THR A 248 5.49 19.08 -12.54
CA THR A 248 6.08 19.54 -13.79
C THR A 248 6.83 18.39 -14.47
N GLY A 249 6.28 17.87 -15.57
CA GLY A 249 6.98 16.95 -16.47
C GLY A 249 7.05 15.47 -16.09
N GLU A 250 6.49 15.02 -14.98
CA GLU A 250 6.30 13.59 -14.77
C GLU A 250 5.13 13.08 -15.62
N ASN A 251 5.44 12.29 -16.64
CA ASN A 251 4.42 11.57 -17.37
C ASN A 251 3.86 10.45 -16.48
N MET A 252 2.68 10.66 -15.88
CA MET A 252 2.00 9.67 -15.04
C MET A 252 1.43 8.50 -15.85
N ALA A 253 1.27 8.64 -17.17
CA ALA A 253 0.66 7.62 -18.00
C ALA A 253 1.32 6.24 -17.89
N PRO A 254 2.67 6.07 -17.92
CA PRO A 254 3.27 4.75 -17.75
C PRO A 254 2.97 4.09 -16.40
N LYS A 255 2.89 4.89 -15.31
CA LYS A 255 2.54 4.37 -13.98
C LYS A 255 1.10 3.91 -13.94
N ILE A 256 0.18 4.69 -14.48
CA ILE A 256 -1.25 4.38 -14.56
C ILE A 256 -1.47 3.12 -15.41
N LEU A 257 -0.82 3.03 -16.57
CA LEU A 257 -0.88 1.84 -17.41
C LEU A 257 -0.43 0.58 -16.68
N ASN A 258 0.71 0.65 -15.98
CA ASN A 258 1.20 -0.46 -15.17
C ASN A 258 0.21 -0.83 -14.05
N MET A 259 -0.37 0.16 -13.37
CA MET A 259 -1.39 -0.08 -12.33
C MET A 259 -2.63 -0.76 -12.89
N TYR A 260 -3.06 -0.40 -14.08
CA TYR A 260 -4.22 -1.03 -14.74
C TYR A 260 -3.89 -2.34 -15.45
N GLY A 261 -2.61 -2.70 -15.60
CA GLY A 261 -2.19 -3.85 -16.40
C GLY A 261 -2.45 -3.65 -17.90
N LEU A 262 -2.40 -2.40 -18.35
CA LEU A 262 -2.54 -1.99 -19.75
C LEU A 262 -1.17 -1.67 -20.35
N LYS A 263 -1.06 -1.77 -21.68
CA LYS A 263 0.20 -1.54 -22.38
C LYS A 263 0.18 -0.28 -23.26
N ASP A 264 -0.99 0.08 -23.76
CA ASP A 264 -1.21 1.22 -24.65
C ASP A 264 -2.08 2.27 -23.96
N PRO A 265 -1.72 3.57 -23.98
CA PRO A 265 -2.55 4.65 -23.46
C PRO A 265 -3.98 4.66 -24.01
N ASN A 266 -4.17 4.28 -25.27
CA ASN A 266 -5.50 4.20 -25.89
C ASN A 266 -6.41 3.14 -25.24
N GLU A 267 -5.83 2.11 -24.59
CA GLU A 267 -6.60 1.08 -23.89
C GLU A 267 -7.33 1.66 -22.65
N VAL A 268 -6.87 2.77 -22.06
CA VAL A 268 -7.49 3.40 -20.89
C VAL A 268 -8.94 3.81 -21.19
N SER A 269 -9.20 4.29 -22.40
CA SER A 269 -10.55 4.70 -22.86
C SER A 269 -11.34 3.56 -23.52
N SER A 270 -10.74 2.38 -23.70
CA SER A 270 -11.40 1.19 -24.22
C SER A 270 -12.47 0.64 -23.25
N ALA A 271 -13.32 -0.27 -23.71
CA ALA A 271 -14.28 -0.95 -22.85
C ALA A 271 -13.59 -1.67 -21.67
N ARG A 272 -12.41 -2.31 -21.94
CA ARG A 272 -11.59 -2.95 -20.89
C ARG A 272 -11.05 -1.93 -19.89
N GLY A 273 -10.48 -0.83 -20.35
CA GLY A 273 -9.94 0.21 -19.48
C GLY A 273 -11.02 0.86 -18.60
N LYS A 274 -12.19 1.16 -19.18
CA LYS A 274 -13.35 1.67 -18.45
C LYS A 274 -13.84 0.70 -17.37
N ALA A 275 -13.88 -0.61 -17.68
CA ALA A 275 -14.26 -1.64 -16.70
C ALA A 275 -13.26 -1.71 -15.54
N ILE A 276 -11.95 -1.67 -15.82
CA ILE A 276 -10.91 -1.63 -14.79
C ILE A 276 -11.06 -0.39 -13.91
N ARG A 277 -11.25 0.77 -14.52
CA ARG A 277 -11.40 2.04 -13.79
C ARG A 277 -12.65 2.03 -12.91
N ALA A 278 -13.76 1.51 -13.40
CA ALA A 278 -15.00 1.38 -12.62
C ALA A 278 -14.83 0.41 -11.43
N ASP A 279 -14.13 -0.71 -11.59
CA ASP A 279 -13.79 -1.66 -10.52
C ASP A 279 -12.89 -1.03 -9.43
N LEU A 280 -12.09 -0.04 -9.81
CA LEU A 280 -11.13 0.65 -8.95
C LEU A 280 -11.64 2.00 -8.37
N ASP A 281 -12.85 2.41 -8.71
CA ASP A 281 -13.43 3.71 -8.29
C ASP A 281 -14.26 3.58 -7.02
N MET A 282 -13.63 3.62 -5.85
CA MET A 282 -14.30 3.52 -4.56
C MET A 282 -15.40 4.55 -4.38
N TYR A 283 -15.23 5.76 -4.93
CA TYR A 283 -16.27 6.79 -4.90
C TYR A 283 -17.50 6.41 -5.72
N GLY A 284 -17.29 5.81 -6.90
CA GLY A 284 -18.36 5.33 -7.77
C GLY A 284 -19.05 4.06 -7.24
N LEU A 285 -18.29 3.19 -6.57
CA LEU A 285 -18.80 1.94 -5.99
C LEU A 285 -19.66 2.17 -4.74
N LEU A 286 -19.46 3.26 -4.00
CA LEU A 286 -20.10 3.51 -2.71
C LEU A 286 -21.63 3.61 -2.84
N THR A 287 -22.33 2.72 -2.11
CA THR A 287 -23.77 2.58 -2.03
C THR A 287 -24.29 2.60 -0.58
N LYS A 288 -25.60 2.61 -0.37
CA LYS A 288 -26.22 2.74 0.96
C LYS A 288 -26.03 1.54 1.89
N ASP A 289 -25.73 0.36 1.35
CA ASP A 289 -25.58 -0.88 2.09
C ASP A 289 -24.12 -1.22 2.43
N ASP A 290 -23.22 -0.27 2.17
CA ASP A 290 -21.80 -0.43 2.44
C ASP A 290 -21.43 -0.21 3.90
N ALA A 291 -20.24 -0.70 4.24
CA ALA A 291 -19.74 -0.63 5.60
C ALA A 291 -19.47 0.83 6.03
N PRO A 292 -19.75 1.17 7.31
CA PRO A 292 -19.37 2.45 7.89
C PRO A 292 -17.85 2.64 7.85
N VAL A 293 -17.40 3.91 7.66
CA VAL A 293 -15.98 4.22 7.47
C VAL A 293 -15.47 5.30 8.42
N PHE A 294 -14.21 5.11 8.84
CA PHE A 294 -13.42 6.11 9.55
C PHE A 294 -12.36 6.67 8.61
N LEU A 295 -12.30 7.97 8.45
CA LEU A 295 -11.38 8.67 7.56
C LEU A 295 -10.48 9.61 8.36
N TYR A 296 -9.18 9.60 8.06
CA TYR A 296 -8.22 10.57 8.59
C TYR A 296 -7.26 11.04 7.51
N THR A 297 -7.01 12.34 7.44
CA THR A 297 -5.97 12.92 6.59
C THR A 297 -5.17 13.98 7.31
N ALA A 298 -3.83 13.88 7.22
CA ALA A 298 -2.89 14.78 7.87
C ALA A 298 -2.48 15.99 7.02
N GLY A 299 -2.79 16.00 5.73
CA GLY A 299 -2.43 17.07 4.78
C GLY A 299 -3.19 18.36 5.01
N LYS A 300 -2.70 19.46 4.43
CA LYS A 300 -3.39 20.75 4.40
C LYS A 300 -4.39 20.80 3.24
N ASN A 301 -5.55 21.43 3.45
CA ASN A 301 -6.57 21.62 2.42
C ASN A 301 -6.33 22.90 1.61
N THR A 302 -5.12 23.03 1.06
CA THR A 302 -4.75 24.10 0.10
C THR A 302 -4.55 23.47 -1.27
N ASP A 303 -4.32 24.26 -2.31
CA ASP A 303 -4.00 23.66 -3.61
C ASP A 303 -2.76 22.78 -3.54
N PRO A 304 -2.73 21.67 -4.29
CA PRO A 304 -1.62 20.73 -4.23
C PRO A 304 -0.29 21.37 -4.61
N THR A 305 0.73 21.19 -3.75
CA THR A 305 2.06 21.79 -3.94
C THR A 305 3.09 20.83 -4.55
N ASP A 306 2.88 19.53 -4.35
CA ASP A 306 3.76 18.46 -4.83
C ASP A 306 3.02 17.13 -4.96
N HIS A 307 3.70 16.12 -5.51
CA HIS A 307 3.13 14.78 -5.68
C HIS A 307 2.63 14.16 -4.36
N GLY A 308 3.38 14.29 -3.28
CA GLY A 308 3.02 13.72 -1.98
C GLY A 308 1.75 14.35 -1.43
N HIS A 309 1.64 15.69 -1.53
CA HIS A 309 0.45 16.44 -1.14
C HIS A 309 -0.76 16.05 -2.01
N TYR A 310 -0.57 15.95 -3.34
CA TYR A 310 -1.63 15.54 -4.25
C TYR A 310 -2.20 14.15 -3.93
N VAL A 311 -1.32 13.17 -3.70
CA VAL A 311 -1.70 11.77 -3.42
C VAL A 311 -2.37 11.61 -2.04
N HIS A 312 -2.03 12.47 -1.06
CA HIS A 312 -2.56 12.41 0.30
C HIS A 312 -3.35 13.68 0.67
N HIS A 313 -3.98 14.30 -0.32
CA HIS A 313 -4.74 15.53 -0.14
C HIS A 313 -6.01 15.30 0.70
N PRO A 314 -6.40 16.21 1.62
CA PRO A 314 -7.64 16.09 2.40
C PRO A 314 -8.91 15.93 1.56
N ARG A 315 -8.93 16.48 0.35
CA ARG A 315 -10.06 16.36 -0.58
C ARG A 315 -10.40 14.91 -0.93
N HIS A 316 -9.45 13.97 -0.81
CA HIS A 316 -9.75 12.52 -0.92
C HIS A 316 -10.72 12.07 0.18
N SER A 317 -10.46 12.41 1.44
CA SER A 317 -11.36 12.08 2.55
C SER A 317 -12.66 12.87 2.50
N ILE A 318 -12.61 14.15 2.09
CA ILE A 318 -13.78 15.00 1.92
C ILE A 318 -14.73 14.42 0.87
N ALA A 319 -14.23 13.98 -0.28
CA ALA A 319 -15.04 13.36 -1.33
C ALA A 319 -15.80 12.12 -0.82
N ILE A 320 -15.11 11.20 -0.11
CA ILE A 320 -15.77 10.03 0.48
C ILE A 320 -16.76 10.42 1.56
N ARG A 321 -16.43 11.35 2.47
CA ARG A 321 -17.33 11.86 3.49
C ARG A 321 -18.63 12.35 2.89
N ASP A 322 -18.55 13.20 1.88
CA ASP A 322 -19.70 13.83 1.25
C ASP A 322 -20.54 12.80 0.46
N LYS A 323 -19.88 11.81 -0.16
CA LYS A 323 -20.55 10.69 -0.81
C LYS A 323 -21.26 9.79 0.20
N CYS A 324 -20.61 9.45 1.33
CA CYS A 324 -21.25 8.71 2.42
C CYS A 324 -22.49 9.39 2.95
N LYS A 325 -22.43 10.74 3.14
CA LYS A 325 -23.59 11.54 3.54
C LYS A 325 -24.75 11.44 2.54
N GLN A 326 -24.44 11.48 1.24
CA GLN A 326 -25.45 11.33 0.18
C GLN A 326 -26.07 9.93 0.17
N ALA A 327 -25.25 8.89 0.39
CA ALA A 327 -25.71 7.50 0.39
C ALA A 327 -26.35 7.05 1.71
N GLY A 328 -26.23 7.82 2.80
CA GLY A 328 -26.72 7.45 4.12
C GLY A 328 -25.80 6.44 4.85
N VAL A 329 -24.51 6.37 4.46
CA VAL A 329 -23.50 5.54 5.12
C VAL A 329 -22.85 6.31 6.26
N GLU A 330 -22.70 5.68 7.43
CA GLU A 330 -22.02 6.32 8.57
C GLU A 330 -20.55 6.56 8.25
N CYS A 331 -20.09 7.79 8.46
CA CYS A 331 -18.72 8.22 8.19
C CYS A 331 -18.21 9.14 9.28
N GLU A 332 -17.18 8.74 10.01
CA GLU A 332 -16.43 9.63 10.90
C GLU A 332 -15.20 10.13 10.17
N THR A 333 -15.07 11.47 10.02
CA THR A 333 -13.94 12.07 9.30
C THR A 333 -13.17 13.01 10.21
N LEU A 334 -11.85 12.82 10.27
CA LEU A 334 -10.92 13.68 10.98
C LEU A 334 -9.93 14.29 9.98
N LEU A 335 -9.89 15.60 9.91
CA LEU A 335 -8.94 16.36 9.10
C LEU A 335 -8.00 17.12 10.03
N ARG A 336 -6.70 16.81 9.98
CA ARG A 336 -5.71 17.49 10.83
C ARG A 336 -5.60 18.98 10.55
N ASP A 337 -5.95 19.42 9.34
CA ASP A 337 -5.98 20.82 8.97
C ASP A 337 -7.08 21.59 9.73
N GLU A 338 -8.20 20.92 10.05
CA GLU A 338 -9.30 21.47 10.84
C GLU A 338 -9.03 21.39 12.36
N ASP A 339 -8.29 20.34 12.81
CA ASP A 339 -7.90 20.14 14.20
C ASP A 339 -6.45 19.65 14.31
N PRO A 340 -5.48 20.57 14.50
CA PRO A 340 -4.06 20.23 14.61
C PRO A 340 -3.69 19.29 15.76
N SER A 341 -4.55 19.11 16.78
CA SER A 341 -4.33 18.17 17.87
C SER A 341 -4.47 16.70 17.46
N LEU A 342 -5.10 16.44 16.30
CA LEU A 342 -5.31 15.11 15.75
C LEU A 342 -4.01 14.56 15.16
N ALA A 343 -3.25 13.82 15.96
CA ALA A 343 -2.01 13.17 15.53
C ALA A 343 -1.77 11.87 16.33
N GLY A 344 -1.06 10.93 15.71
CA GLY A 344 -0.56 9.72 16.37
C GLY A 344 -1.64 8.95 17.12
N ASP A 345 -1.43 8.78 18.44
CA ASP A 345 -2.29 7.93 19.26
C ASP A 345 -3.73 8.44 19.37
N ALA A 346 -3.98 9.76 19.33
CA ALA A 346 -5.34 10.30 19.38
C ALA A 346 -6.18 9.84 18.18
N VAL A 347 -5.59 9.78 16.97
CA VAL A 347 -6.26 9.27 15.77
C VAL A 347 -6.51 7.76 15.88
N ASN A 348 -5.52 7.01 16.34
CA ASN A 348 -5.64 5.56 16.55
C ASN A 348 -6.74 5.24 17.55
N GLU A 349 -6.84 5.97 18.65
CA GLU A 349 -7.88 5.81 19.66
C GLU A 349 -9.29 6.08 19.11
N ARG A 350 -9.45 7.15 18.32
CA ARG A 350 -10.72 7.47 17.68
C ARG A 350 -11.13 6.37 16.69
N MET A 351 -10.18 5.91 15.85
CA MET A 351 -10.43 4.82 14.91
C MET A 351 -10.81 3.52 15.63
N LEU A 352 -10.09 3.14 16.67
CA LEU A 352 -10.42 1.93 17.44
C LEU A 352 -11.76 2.05 18.16
N LYS A 353 -12.11 3.20 18.71
CA LYS A 353 -13.44 3.46 19.29
C LYS A 353 -14.55 3.27 18.26
N PHE A 354 -14.35 3.80 17.05
CA PHE A 354 -15.26 3.61 15.92
C PHE A 354 -15.40 2.11 15.57
N PHE A 355 -14.29 1.39 15.44
CA PHE A 355 -14.32 -0.05 15.14
C PHE A 355 -15.01 -0.86 16.24
N PHE A 356 -14.71 -0.60 17.51
CA PHE A 356 -15.29 -1.34 18.62
C PHE A 356 -16.83 -1.18 18.68
N LYS A 357 -17.34 0.00 18.32
CA LYS A 357 -18.77 0.23 18.14
C LYS A 357 -19.37 -0.74 17.09
N HIS A 358 -18.76 -0.78 15.88
CA HIS A 358 -19.28 -1.58 14.77
C HIS A 358 -18.99 -3.07 14.89
N LEU A 359 -17.93 -3.45 15.57
CA LEU A 359 -17.60 -4.83 15.94
C LEU A 359 -18.40 -5.33 17.17
N LYS A 360 -19.24 -4.48 17.77
CA LYS A 360 -20.06 -4.80 18.96
C LYS A 360 -19.20 -5.36 20.10
N VAL A 361 -18.06 -4.69 20.37
CA VAL A 361 -17.18 -5.03 21.48
C VAL A 361 -17.81 -4.47 22.75
N SER A 362 -18.15 -5.34 23.69
CA SER A 362 -18.64 -4.94 25.03
C SER A 362 -17.53 -4.24 25.78
N ARG A 363 -17.83 -3.10 26.39
CA ARG A 363 -16.89 -2.38 27.27
C ARG A 363 -16.82 -3.08 28.63
#